data_009474e9eee6f878c95928151bf029a5
#
_entry.id   009474e9eee6f878c95928151bf029a5
#
_cell.length_a   1.000
_cell.length_b   1.000
_cell.length_c   1.000
_cell.angle_alpha   90.00
_cell.angle_beta   90.00
_cell.angle_gamma   90.00
#
_symmetry.space_group_name_H-M   'P 1'
#
loop_
_entity.id
_entity.type
_entity.pdbx_description
1 polymer ?
#
loop_
_entity_poly.entity_id
_entity_poly.type
_entity_poly.pdbx_seq_one_letter_code
_entity_poly.pdbx_strand_id
1 'polypeptide(L)'
;MVAPMKRIQIPGSLAATGLRCAFFQTVGACAAVVLACLVPAESALAQQASEQKPAANSPVKVKFRPPSTGAPSVRLTGGSRGTGDTTLALDVLAPDDVGLTTQEQPSLFWYQSKGETAKFELTLLQEKKIKPLVQVTAEGSLSAGIQRLRLSEHGVKLSPGVEYQWVVALITDPENRSRDLVASGVIKRVDPSAELQKSIAAASPASLPAVYAEAGIWYDALSSLSDRIDADPRDKALQEARADLLRQAGLKGAATLPVVASQ
;
A
#
# COMPACT_ATOMS: atom_id res chain seq x y z
N MET A 1 6.69 -32.75 -20.80
CA MET A 1 7.49 -31.74 -21.50
C MET A 1 7.22 -30.42 -20.78
N VAL A 2 8.06 -30.06 -19.80
CA VAL A 2 7.88 -28.93 -18.90
C VAL A 2 8.71 -27.78 -19.47
N ALA A 3 8.09 -26.65 -19.76
CA ALA A 3 8.77 -25.46 -20.28
C ALA A 3 9.62 -24.81 -19.18
N PRO A 4 10.80 -24.26 -19.51
CA PRO A 4 11.72 -23.72 -18.51
C PRO A 4 11.20 -22.37 -17.94
N MET A 5 11.26 -22.26 -16.63
CA MET A 5 10.97 -21.03 -15.87
C MET A 5 11.94 -19.92 -16.22
N LYS A 6 11.42 -18.78 -16.60
CA LYS A 6 12.20 -17.58 -16.90
C LYS A 6 12.54 -16.87 -15.58
N ARG A 7 13.83 -16.88 -15.23
CA ARG A 7 14.40 -16.16 -14.10
C ARG A 7 14.37 -14.67 -14.44
N ILE A 8 13.67 -13.85 -13.67
CA ILE A 8 13.71 -12.38 -13.82
C ILE A 8 14.76 -11.85 -12.85
N GLN A 9 15.83 -11.32 -13.41
CA GLN A 9 16.91 -10.65 -12.70
C GLN A 9 16.59 -9.16 -12.67
N ILE A 10 16.62 -8.54 -11.50
CA ILE A 10 16.37 -7.11 -11.30
C ILE A 10 17.66 -6.36 -11.69
N PRO A 11 17.65 -5.43 -12.65
CA PRO A 11 18.84 -4.64 -12.97
C PRO A 11 19.04 -3.54 -11.92
N GLY A 12 20.28 -3.46 -11.47
CA GLY A 12 20.76 -2.44 -10.56
C GLY A 12 20.73 -1.02 -11.12
N SER A 13 20.73 -0.09 -10.21
CA SER A 13 20.92 1.35 -10.28
C SER A 13 21.81 1.82 -11.45
N LEU A 14 21.31 2.78 -12.21
CA LEU A 14 22.08 3.60 -13.14
C LEU A 14 22.15 5.05 -12.66
N ALA A 15 23.40 5.48 -12.54
CA ALA A 15 23.85 6.77 -12.06
C ALA A 15 23.35 7.96 -12.91
N ALA A 16 23.13 9.07 -12.22
CA ALA A 16 22.84 10.38 -12.78
C ALA A 16 24.00 10.90 -13.64
N THR A 17 23.71 11.30 -14.86
CA THR A 17 24.60 12.10 -15.71
C THR A 17 24.05 13.51 -15.81
N GLY A 18 24.83 14.47 -15.34
CA GLY A 18 24.49 15.89 -15.34
C GLY A 18 24.41 16.49 -16.72
N LEU A 19 23.46 17.40 -16.88
CA LEU A 19 23.36 18.29 -18.03
C LEU A 19 23.58 19.73 -17.55
N ARG A 20 24.74 20.27 -17.92
CA ARG A 20 25.12 21.69 -17.77
C ARG A 20 24.37 22.49 -18.84
N CYS A 21 23.58 23.47 -18.42
CA CYS A 21 23.13 24.53 -19.33
C CYS A 21 23.97 25.78 -19.11
N ALA A 22 24.46 26.27 -20.25
CA ALA A 22 25.37 27.38 -20.38
C ALA A 22 24.66 28.74 -20.16
N PHE A 23 25.42 29.64 -19.54
CA PHE A 23 25.15 31.06 -19.41
C PHE A 23 25.24 31.76 -20.77
N PHE A 24 24.26 32.59 -21.07
CA PHE A 24 24.43 33.68 -22.05
C PHE A 24 24.19 35.03 -21.36
N GLN A 25 25.29 35.78 -21.19
CA GLN A 25 25.27 37.17 -20.82
C GLN A 25 25.07 38.00 -22.09
N THR A 26 24.15 38.94 -22.08
CA THR A 26 24.18 40.08 -22.96
C THR A 26 24.09 41.36 -22.14
N VAL A 27 25.16 42.14 -22.31
CA VAL A 27 25.33 43.49 -21.78
C VAL A 27 24.62 44.47 -22.73
N GLY A 28 23.86 45.40 -22.17
CA GLY A 28 23.30 46.53 -22.89
C GLY A 28 23.08 47.70 -21.96
N ALA A 29 23.99 48.66 -22.05
CA ALA A 29 23.90 49.96 -21.37
C ALA A 29 22.99 50.90 -22.13
N CYS A 30 22.22 51.76 -21.47
CA CYS A 30 22.17 53.20 -21.72
C CYS A 30 21.13 53.94 -20.88
N ALA A 31 21.64 55.01 -20.33
CA ALA A 31 21.07 56.35 -20.15
C ALA A 31 19.96 56.65 -19.10
N ALA A 32 20.39 57.46 -18.16
CA ALA A 32 19.63 58.19 -17.17
C ALA A 32 18.61 59.16 -17.75
N VAL A 33 17.43 59.26 -17.14
CA VAL A 33 16.64 60.47 -17.10
C VAL A 33 16.05 60.59 -15.67
N VAL A 34 16.49 61.63 -14.95
CA VAL A 34 15.93 62.04 -13.69
C VAL A 34 14.68 62.84 -13.97
N LEU A 35 13.54 62.45 -13.46
CA LEU A 35 12.36 63.28 -13.37
C LEU A 35 11.71 63.09 -12.01
N ALA A 36 11.88 64.10 -11.19
CA ALA A 36 11.25 64.19 -9.88
C ALA A 36 9.75 64.47 -10.07
N CYS A 37 8.89 63.58 -9.59
CA CYS A 37 7.49 63.87 -9.34
C CYS A 37 7.12 63.51 -7.89
N LEU A 38 6.75 64.52 -7.13
CA LEU A 38 6.07 64.37 -5.86
C LEU A 38 4.76 63.58 -6.07
N VAL A 39 4.58 62.52 -5.31
CA VAL A 39 3.28 61.84 -5.18
C VAL A 39 2.98 61.63 -3.69
N PRO A 40 1.74 61.93 -3.23
CA PRO A 40 1.36 61.89 -1.83
C PRO A 40 1.26 60.46 -1.29
N ALA A 41 1.49 60.35 0.00
CA ALA A 41 1.38 59.13 0.77
C ALA A 41 -0.06 58.61 0.72
N GLU A 42 -0.28 57.54 -0.07
CA GLU A 42 -1.45 56.68 0.06
C GLU A 42 -1.09 55.44 0.84
N SER A 43 -1.96 55.21 1.82
CA SER A 43 -1.93 54.16 2.84
C SER A 43 -1.64 52.78 2.24
N ALA A 44 -0.49 52.21 2.53
CA ALA A 44 -0.22 50.79 2.32
C ALA A 44 -1.12 49.95 3.23
N LEU A 45 -2.26 49.53 2.74
CA LEU A 45 -2.97 48.36 3.28
C LEU A 45 -2.03 47.17 3.12
N ALA A 46 -1.35 46.84 4.21
CA ALA A 46 -0.63 45.58 4.33
C ALA A 46 -1.62 44.45 4.11
N GLN A 47 -1.65 43.89 2.91
CA GLN A 47 -2.20 42.57 2.65
C GLN A 47 -1.38 41.58 3.46
N GLN A 48 -1.88 41.27 4.68
CA GLN A 48 -1.48 40.07 5.36
C GLN A 48 -1.81 38.90 4.43
N ALA A 49 -0.81 38.43 3.69
CA ALA A 49 -0.81 37.10 3.18
C ALA A 49 -0.96 36.20 4.42
N SER A 50 -2.18 35.73 4.67
CA SER A 50 -2.44 34.68 5.63
C SER A 50 -1.64 33.50 5.13
N GLU A 51 -0.46 33.28 5.73
CA GLU A 51 0.23 32.00 5.72
C GLU A 51 -0.78 30.97 6.18
N GLN A 52 -1.47 30.32 5.22
CA GLN A 52 -2.25 29.14 5.49
C GLN A 52 -1.24 28.08 5.92
N LYS A 53 -0.96 28.06 7.23
CA LYS A 53 -0.34 26.94 7.91
C LYS A 53 -1.05 25.69 7.42
N PRO A 54 -0.33 24.71 6.84
CA PRO A 54 -0.94 23.45 6.42
C PRO A 54 -1.80 22.93 7.56
N ALA A 55 -3.05 22.64 7.30
CA ALA A 55 -3.99 22.18 8.31
C ALA A 55 -3.35 21.00 9.02
N ALA A 56 -3.05 21.19 10.30
CA ALA A 56 -2.45 20.17 11.16
C ALA A 56 -3.30 18.89 11.02
N ASN A 57 -2.63 17.78 10.76
CA ASN A 57 -3.16 16.44 10.56
C ASN A 57 -4.30 16.14 11.54
N SER A 58 -5.54 16.35 11.12
CA SER A 58 -6.68 15.76 11.83
C SER A 58 -6.53 14.25 11.72
N PRO A 59 -6.66 13.51 12.83
CA PRO A 59 -6.50 12.07 12.79
C PRO A 59 -7.48 11.47 11.77
N VAL A 60 -6.96 10.75 10.80
CA VAL A 60 -7.77 10.07 9.79
C VAL A 60 -8.51 8.93 10.50
N LYS A 61 -9.76 9.18 10.87
CA LYS A 61 -10.60 8.13 11.45
C LYS A 61 -11.11 7.24 10.33
N VAL A 62 -10.64 6.01 10.31
CA VAL A 62 -11.08 4.98 9.36
C VAL A 62 -11.98 4.00 10.10
N LYS A 63 -13.21 3.85 9.62
CA LYS A 63 -14.18 2.89 10.16
C LYS A 63 -14.49 1.84 9.10
N PHE A 64 -14.03 0.62 9.31
CA PHE A 64 -14.32 -0.48 8.42
C PHE A 64 -15.72 -1.06 8.69
N ARG A 65 -16.49 -1.22 7.62
CA ARG A 65 -17.77 -1.90 7.64
C ARG A 65 -17.70 -3.12 6.74
N PRO A 66 -17.43 -4.31 7.29
CA PRO A 66 -17.39 -5.51 6.47
C PRO A 66 -18.72 -5.71 5.76
N PRO A 67 -18.72 -6.11 4.49
CA PRO A 67 -19.94 -6.48 3.80
C PRO A 67 -20.53 -7.71 4.51
N SER A 68 -21.85 -7.70 4.77
CA SER A 68 -22.54 -8.84 5.37
C SER A 68 -22.74 -9.93 4.31
N THR A 69 -21.76 -10.78 4.11
CA THR A 69 -21.82 -11.86 3.12
C THR A 69 -22.42 -13.14 3.69
N GLY A 70 -22.53 -13.27 5.03
CA GLY A 70 -23.03 -14.48 5.69
C GLY A 70 -22.19 -15.74 5.42
N ALA A 71 -21.05 -15.60 4.79
CA ALA A 71 -20.12 -16.70 4.50
C ALA A 71 -19.27 -17.03 5.72
N PRO A 72 -18.84 -18.30 5.90
CA PRO A 72 -17.89 -18.65 6.93
C PRO A 72 -16.53 -17.99 6.67
N SER A 73 -15.76 -17.75 7.73
CA SER A 73 -14.40 -17.20 7.64
C SER A 73 -13.52 -18.03 6.70
N VAL A 74 -12.88 -17.35 5.75
CA VAL A 74 -12.03 -17.97 4.71
C VAL A 74 -10.55 -17.63 4.87
N ARG A 75 -10.22 -16.74 5.83
CA ARG A 75 -8.84 -16.40 6.13
C ARG A 75 -8.14 -17.50 6.93
N LEU A 76 -6.95 -17.91 6.48
CA LEU A 76 -6.07 -18.78 7.23
C LEU A 76 -4.85 -17.98 7.69
N THR A 77 -4.51 -18.13 8.96
CA THR A 77 -3.34 -17.54 9.61
C THR A 77 -2.24 -18.59 9.71
N GLY A 78 -1.06 -18.26 9.23
CA GLY A 78 0.13 -19.12 9.35
C GLY A 78 0.84 -18.88 10.67
N GLY A 79 0.84 -19.87 11.56
CA GLY A 79 1.62 -19.85 12.80
C GLY A 79 2.62 -21.01 12.83
N SER A 80 3.86 -20.76 13.24
CA SER A 80 4.80 -21.83 13.56
C SER A 80 4.42 -22.47 14.88
N ARG A 81 4.18 -23.77 14.90
CA ARG A 81 4.06 -24.57 16.12
C ARG A 81 5.45 -24.93 16.64
N GLY A 82 6.25 -23.92 17.02
CA GLY A 82 7.54 -24.11 17.67
C GLY A 82 7.38 -24.11 19.19
N THR A 83 7.99 -25.07 19.87
CA THR A 83 8.19 -25.05 21.32
C THR A 83 9.31 -24.05 21.63
N GLY A 84 8.96 -22.77 21.83
CA GLY A 84 9.95 -21.74 22.19
C GLY A 84 9.49 -20.31 21.86
N ASP A 85 10.07 -19.36 22.56
CA ASP A 85 9.77 -17.91 22.57
C ASP A 85 10.08 -17.17 21.24
N THR A 86 10.26 -17.89 20.14
CA THR A 86 10.71 -17.36 18.84
C THR A 86 9.78 -17.72 17.70
N THR A 87 8.50 -17.81 17.93
CA THR A 87 7.51 -18.18 16.89
C THR A 87 7.43 -17.10 15.81
N LEU A 88 7.75 -17.47 14.57
CA LEU A 88 7.51 -16.63 13.42
C LEU A 88 6.00 -16.66 13.10
N ALA A 89 5.36 -15.50 13.09
CA ALA A 89 3.99 -15.35 12.64
C ALA A 89 3.95 -14.81 11.21
N LEU A 90 3.09 -15.42 10.40
CA LEU A 90 2.79 -15.02 9.03
C LEU A 90 1.28 -14.83 8.90
N ASP A 91 0.83 -13.62 8.61
CA ASP A 91 -0.58 -13.28 8.47
C ASP A 91 -0.84 -12.56 7.16
N VAL A 92 -1.87 -12.97 6.41
CA VAL A 92 -2.36 -12.17 5.29
C VAL A 92 -3.21 -11.02 5.82
N LEU A 93 -3.03 -9.81 5.27
CA LEU A 93 -3.81 -8.65 5.68
C LEU A 93 -5.13 -8.59 4.90
N ALA A 94 -5.97 -9.56 5.14
CA ALA A 94 -7.31 -9.71 4.62
C ALA A 94 -8.32 -9.75 5.77
N PRO A 95 -9.59 -9.35 5.57
CA PRO A 95 -10.63 -9.58 6.57
C PRO A 95 -10.92 -11.09 6.72
N ASP A 96 -11.66 -11.47 7.77
CA ASP A 96 -12.04 -12.87 7.97
C ASP A 96 -12.91 -13.40 6.83
N ASP A 97 -13.76 -12.54 6.28
CA ASP A 97 -14.59 -12.82 5.11
C ASP A 97 -13.87 -12.47 3.80
N VAL A 98 -14.60 -12.52 2.69
CA VAL A 98 -14.13 -12.10 1.37
C VAL A 98 -13.82 -10.61 1.37
N GLY A 99 -12.56 -10.24 1.19
CA GLY A 99 -12.15 -8.85 1.04
C GLY A 99 -12.50 -8.30 -0.34
N LEU A 100 -13.08 -7.10 -0.39
CA LEU A 100 -13.48 -6.46 -1.63
C LEU A 100 -12.43 -5.46 -2.13
N THR A 101 -12.37 -5.31 -3.46
CA THR A 101 -11.61 -4.28 -4.17
C THR A 101 -12.40 -3.76 -5.37
N THR A 102 -12.25 -2.48 -5.70
CA THR A 102 -12.73 -1.91 -6.97
C THR A 102 -11.66 -1.95 -8.05
N GLN A 103 -10.41 -2.19 -7.68
CA GLN A 103 -9.28 -2.15 -8.58
C GLN A 103 -9.18 -3.43 -9.43
N GLU A 104 -8.82 -3.24 -10.70
CA GLU A 104 -8.51 -4.34 -11.60
C GLU A 104 -7.22 -5.06 -11.22
N GLN A 105 -6.26 -4.31 -10.72
CA GLN A 105 -4.92 -4.78 -10.34
C GLN A 105 -4.57 -4.30 -8.92
N PRO A 106 -5.24 -4.85 -7.87
CA PRO A 106 -5.01 -4.43 -6.50
C PRO A 106 -3.64 -4.83 -5.97
N SER A 107 -3.32 -4.31 -4.78
CA SER A 107 -2.18 -4.78 -3.99
C SER A 107 -2.64 -5.81 -2.97
N LEU A 108 -1.81 -6.83 -2.75
CA LEU A 108 -1.94 -7.82 -1.70
C LEU A 108 -0.93 -7.53 -0.61
N PHE A 109 -1.34 -7.67 0.65
CA PHE A 109 -0.49 -7.35 1.79
C PHE A 109 -0.44 -8.50 2.77
N TRP A 110 0.74 -8.78 3.31
CA TRP A 110 0.90 -9.73 4.40
C TRP A 110 1.85 -9.18 5.45
N TYR A 111 1.80 -9.76 6.61
CA TYR A 111 2.62 -9.42 7.76
C TYR A 111 3.48 -10.61 8.15
N GLN A 112 4.74 -10.34 8.49
CA GLN A 112 5.62 -11.29 9.16
C GLN A 112 6.25 -10.65 10.40
N SER A 113 6.26 -11.41 11.50
CA SER A 113 6.67 -10.88 12.81
C SER A 113 8.18 -10.69 12.94
N LYS A 114 8.99 -11.38 12.13
CA LYS A 114 10.46 -11.33 12.14
C LYS A 114 11.01 -11.27 10.75
N GLY A 115 12.21 -10.69 10.62
CA GLY A 115 13.01 -10.81 9.40
C GLY A 115 13.46 -12.26 9.22
N GLU A 116 13.35 -12.76 7.99
CA GLU A 116 13.74 -14.13 7.67
C GLU A 116 14.44 -14.16 6.32
N THR A 117 15.52 -14.97 6.23
CA THR A 117 16.15 -15.28 4.96
C THR A 117 15.56 -16.62 4.50
N ALA A 118 14.57 -16.55 3.67
CA ALA A 118 13.86 -17.70 3.18
C ALA A 118 13.36 -17.49 1.76
N LYS A 119 12.95 -18.57 1.15
CA LYS A 119 12.20 -18.53 -0.10
C LYS A 119 10.74 -18.30 0.21
N PHE A 120 10.16 -17.33 -0.47
CA PHE A 120 8.75 -17.04 -0.30
C PHE A 120 8.00 -17.26 -1.62
N GLU A 121 6.78 -17.72 -1.54
CA GLU A 121 5.92 -17.98 -2.68
C GLU A 121 4.56 -17.34 -2.45
N LEU A 122 4.11 -16.53 -3.40
CA LEU A 122 2.74 -16.01 -3.45
C LEU A 122 2.03 -16.62 -4.63
N THR A 123 0.89 -17.23 -4.37
CA THR A 123 0.05 -17.88 -5.38
C THR A 123 -1.34 -17.24 -5.38
N LEU A 124 -1.86 -16.90 -6.55
CA LEU A 124 -3.23 -16.41 -6.75
C LEU A 124 -4.01 -17.41 -7.60
N LEU A 125 -5.09 -17.94 -7.05
CA LEU A 125 -5.97 -18.91 -7.70
C LEU A 125 -7.37 -18.32 -7.87
N GLN A 126 -7.93 -18.48 -9.05
CA GLN A 126 -9.35 -18.23 -9.26
C GLN A 126 -10.18 -19.37 -8.65
N GLU A 127 -11.30 -19.03 -8.01
CA GLU A 127 -12.24 -20.03 -7.49
C GLU A 127 -12.55 -21.13 -8.51
N LYS A 128 -12.56 -22.37 -8.06
CA LYS A 128 -12.81 -23.60 -8.90
C LYS A 128 -11.80 -23.82 -10.02
N LYS A 129 -10.68 -23.13 -10.04
CA LYS A 129 -9.57 -23.41 -10.97
C LYS A 129 -8.41 -24.04 -10.22
N ILE A 130 -7.76 -25.01 -10.88
CA ILE A 130 -6.57 -25.68 -10.31
C ILE A 130 -5.29 -24.95 -10.70
N LYS A 131 -5.29 -24.30 -11.87
CA LYS A 131 -4.10 -23.59 -12.37
C LYS A 131 -4.06 -22.18 -11.79
N PRO A 132 -2.95 -21.79 -11.12
CA PRO A 132 -2.76 -20.44 -10.65
C PRO A 132 -2.82 -19.40 -11.79
N LEU A 133 -3.40 -18.23 -11.50
CA LEU A 133 -3.32 -17.05 -12.35
C LEU A 133 -1.89 -16.48 -12.35
N VAL A 134 -1.31 -16.45 -11.16
CA VAL A 134 0.08 -16.04 -10.96
C VAL A 134 0.67 -16.84 -9.81
N GLN A 135 1.95 -17.12 -9.94
CA GLN A 135 2.80 -17.66 -8.88
C GLN A 135 4.10 -16.89 -8.92
N VAL A 136 4.35 -16.14 -7.86
CA VAL A 136 5.57 -15.32 -7.67
C VAL A 136 6.41 -15.98 -6.61
N THR A 137 7.66 -16.24 -6.96
CA THR A 137 8.64 -16.75 -6.01
C THR A 137 9.75 -15.74 -5.87
N ALA A 138 10.09 -15.39 -4.65
CA ALA A 138 11.24 -14.56 -4.31
C ALA A 138 12.14 -15.29 -3.31
N GLU A 139 13.44 -15.13 -3.47
CA GLU A 139 14.46 -15.63 -2.55
C GLU A 139 15.21 -14.43 -1.99
N GLY A 140 15.47 -14.41 -0.70
CA GLY A 140 16.21 -13.35 -0.05
C GLY A 140 15.77 -13.08 1.37
N SER A 141 16.32 -12.01 1.92
CA SER A 141 15.94 -11.55 3.26
C SER A 141 14.71 -10.66 3.16
N LEU A 142 13.61 -11.10 3.75
CA LEU A 142 12.42 -10.29 3.98
C LEU A 142 12.53 -9.67 5.38
N SER A 143 12.36 -8.35 5.46
CA SER A 143 12.32 -7.64 6.74
C SER A 143 11.06 -8.00 7.52
N ALA A 144 11.13 -7.90 8.86
CA ALA A 144 9.91 -7.92 9.67
C ALA A 144 8.97 -6.77 9.26
N GLY A 145 7.68 -7.00 9.37
CA GLY A 145 6.70 -5.98 9.10
C GLY A 145 5.70 -6.32 8.00
N ILE A 146 5.07 -5.29 7.47
CA ILE A 146 4.08 -5.40 6.40
C ILE A 146 4.81 -5.42 5.05
N GLN A 147 4.51 -6.45 4.28
CA GLN A 147 5.00 -6.65 2.92
C GLN A 147 3.87 -6.36 1.93
N ARG A 148 4.21 -6.04 0.68
CA ARG A 148 3.26 -5.70 -0.37
C ARG A 148 3.66 -6.32 -1.71
N LEU A 149 2.68 -6.86 -2.44
CA LEU A 149 2.80 -7.25 -3.83
C LEU A 149 1.71 -6.55 -4.64
N ARG A 150 2.11 -5.85 -5.70
CA ARG A 150 1.17 -5.20 -6.64
C ARG A 150 0.89 -6.12 -7.81
N LEU A 151 -0.37 -6.48 -8.04
CA LEU A 151 -0.73 -7.33 -9.19
C LEU A 151 -0.44 -6.65 -10.53
N SER A 152 -0.35 -5.31 -10.56
CA SER A 152 0.04 -4.54 -11.74
C SER A 152 1.46 -4.86 -12.23
N GLU A 153 2.39 -5.16 -11.31
CA GLU A 153 3.78 -5.50 -11.63
C GLU A 153 3.88 -6.90 -12.30
N HIS A 154 2.85 -7.71 -12.15
CA HIS A 154 2.76 -9.06 -12.71
C HIS A 154 1.76 -9.17 -13.88
N GLY A 155 1.16 -8.05 -14.30
CA GLY A 155 0.20 -8.02 -15.41
C GLY A 155 -1.11 -8.77 -15.15
N VAL A 156 -1.40 -9.08 -13.89
CA VAL A 156 -2.60 -9.84 -13.49
C VAL A 156 -3.76 -8.91 -13.28
N LYS A 157 -4.91 -9.25 -13.87
CA LYS A 157 -6.16 -8.52 -13.80
C LYS A 157 -7.26 -9.38 -13.21
N LEU A 158 -7.98 -8.84 -12.23
CA LEU A 158 -9.12 -9.51 -11.62
C LEU A 158 -10.40 -9.19 -12.40
N SER A 159 -11.21 -10.21 -12.68
CA SER A 159 -12.54 -10.04 -13.27
C SER A 159 -13.56 -9.65 -12.21
N PRO A 160 -14.52 -8.74 -12.50
CA PRO A 160 -15.58 -8.39 -11.56
C PRO A 160 -16.42 -9.61 -11.18
N GLY A 161 -16.85 -9.67 -9.91
CA GLY A 161 -17.71 -10.72 -9.39
C GLY A 161 -17.06 -12.05 -9.12
N VAL A 162 -15.80 -12.25 -9.53
CA VAL A 162 -15.05 -13.49 -9.36
C VAL A 162 -14.24 -13.46 -8.05
N GLU A 163 -14.26 -14.56 -7.32
CA GLU A 163 -13.46 -14.74 -6.11
C GLU A 163 -12.12 -15.41 -6.45
N TYR A 164 -11.09 -14.89 -5.79
CA TYR A 164 -9.73 -15.37 -5.93
C TYR A 164 -9.17 -15.65 -4.54
N GLN A 165 -8.67 -16.87 -4.35
CA GLN A 165 -7.88 -17.19 -3.16
C GLN A 165 -6.41 -16.82 -3.45
N TRP A 166 -5.78 -16.13 -2.52
CA TRP A 166 -4.36 -15.90 -2.57
C TRP A 166 -3.68 -16.45 -1.33
N VAL A 167 -2.51 -17.00 -1.54
CA VAL A 167 -1.75 -17.76 -0.54
C VAL A 167 -0.34 -17.23 -0.52
N VAL A 168 0.18 -16.99 0.68
CA VAL A 168 1.59 -16.71 0.93
C VAL A 168 2.17 -17.89 1.68
N ALA A 169 3.25 -18.46 1.16
CA ALA A 169 4.01 -19.52 1.79
C ALA A 169 5.45 -19.06 2.04
N LEU A 170 5.91 -19.20 3.25
CA LEU A 170 7.33 -19.04 3.61
C LEU A 170 7.95 -20.43 3.67
N ILE A 171 8.87 -20.69 2.75
CA ILE A 171 9.52 -21.98 2.55
C ILE A 171 10.80 -21.99 3.39
N THR A 172 10.73 -22.65 4.55
CA THR A 172 11.86 -22.74 5.48
C THR A 172 12.78 -23.92 5.17
N ASP A 173 12.22 -24.96 4.54
CA ASP A 173 12.92 -26.17 4.15
C ASP A 173 12.41 -26.66 2.79
N PRO A 174 13.17 -26.44 1.68
CA PRO A 174 12.74 -26.83 0.35
C PRO A 174 12.49 -28.34 0.17
N GLU A 175 13.17 -29.17 0.97
CA GLU A 175 13.03 -30.63 0.93
C GLU A 175 11.83 -31.12 1.76
N ASN A 176 11.30 -30.28 2.65
CA ASN A 176 10.18 -30.63 3.52
C ASN A 176 9.12 -29.52 3.56
N ARG A 177 8.33 -29.44 2.48
CA ARG A 177 7.27 -28.44 2.28
C ARG A 177 6.15 -28.51 3.34
N SER A 178 6.05 -29.63 4.10
CA SER A 178 5.08 -29.73 5.21
C SER A 178 5.40 -28.80 6.38
N ARG A 179 6.60 -28.22 6.40
CA ARG A 179 7.05 -27.25 7.41
C ARG A 179 6.84 -25.79 6.98
N ASP A 180 6.34 -25.58 5.77
CA ASP A 180 6.07 -24.22 5.30
C ASP A 180 5.07 -23.51 6.20
N LEU A 181 5.34 -22.22 6.43
CA LEU A 181 4.34 -21.34 7.02
C LEU A 181 3.44 -20.82 5.92
N VAL A 182 2.14 -21.06 6.03
CA VAL A 182 1.18 -20.73 4.99
C VAL A 182 0.07 -19.86 5.58
N ALA A 183 -0.21 -18.75 4.94
CA ALA A 183 -1.35 -17.88 5.24
C ALA A 183 -2.14 -17.63 3.96
N SER A 184 -3.46 -17.53 4.06
CA SER A 184 -4.29 -17.28 2.88
C SER A 184 -5.48 -16.38 3.17
N GLY A 185 -5.94 -15.68 2.14
CA GLY A 185 -7.13 -14.83 2.16
C GLY A 185 -7.85 -14.88 0.82
N VAL A 186 -9.02 -14.27 0.78
CA VAL A 186 -9.83 -14.19 -0.43
C VAL A 186 -10.03 -12.74 -0.83
N ILE A 187 -9.96 -12.48 -2.13
CA ILE A 187 -10.20 -11.18 -2.75
C ILE A 187 -11.26 -11.31 -3.85
N LYS A 188 -12.15 -10.34 -3.92
CA LYS A 188 -13.16 -10.23 -4.97
C LYS A 188 -13.21 -8.81 -5.49
N ARG A 189 -13.10 -8.67 -6.82
CA ARG A 189 -13.34 -7.39 -7.45
C ARG A 189 -14.83 -7.15 -7.60
N VAL A 190 -15.25 -5.94 -7.25
CA VAL A 190 -16.63 -5.48 -7.43
C VAL A 190 -16.64 -4.17 -8.21
N ASP A 191 -17.70 -3.96 -8.98
CA ASP A 191 -17.95 -2.66 -9.60
C ASP A 191 -18.52 -1.72 -8.51
N PRO A 192 -17.95 -0.51 -8.33
CA PRO A 192 -18.46 0.42 -7.33
C PRO A 192 -19.86 0.93 -7.70
N SER A 193 -20.74 1.06 -6.71
CA SER A 193 -22.06 1.68 -6.92
C SER A 193 -21.93 3.14 -7.35
N ALA A 194 -23.00 3.71 -7.92
CA ALA A 194 -23.00 5.09 -8.35
C ALA A 194 -22.73 6.07 -7.18
N GLU A 195 -23.22 5.74 -5.97
CA GLU A 195 -22.96 6.50 -4.75
C GLU A 195 -21.48 6.43 -4.35
N LEU A 196 -20.91 5.23 -4.38
CA LEU A 196 -19.47 5.05 -4.06
C LEU A 196 -18.59 5.78 -5.09
N GLN A 197 -18.90 5.69 -6.39
CA GLN A 197 -18.19 6.43 -7.43
C GLN A 197 -18.20 7.94 -7.18
N LYS A 198 -19.34 8.51 -6.82
CA LYS A 198 -19.47 9.93 -6.46
C LYS A 198 -18.62 10.26 -5.22
N SER A 199 -18.67 9.41 -4.20
CA SER A 199 -17.92 9.60 -2.96
C SER A 199 -16.40 9.55 -3.21
N ILE A 200 -15.93 8.61 -4.04
CA ILE A 200 -14.53 8.51 -4.45
C ILE A 200 -14.10 9.76 -5.23
N ALA A 201 -14.92 10.21 -6.20
CA ALA A 201 -14.63 11.38 -7.02
C ALA A 201 -14.57 12.69 -6.21
N ALA A 202 -15.35 12.79 -5.13
CA ALA A 202 -15.40 13.95 -4.25
C ALA A 202 -14.35 13.89 -3.12
N ALA A 203 -13.75 12.72 -2.88
CA ALA A 203 -12.82 12.52 -1.78
C ALA A 203 -11.47 13.16 -2.06
N SER A 204 -10.90 13.83 -1.04
CA SER A 204 -9.49 14.20 -1.05
C SER A 204 -8.61 12.95 -0.83
N PRO A 205 -7.32 12.98 -1.19
CA PRO A 205 -6.39 11.88 -0.87
C PRO A 205 -6.37 11.54 0.64
N ALA A 206 -6.68 12.52 1.50
CA ALA A 206 -6.72 12.31 2.94
C ALA A 206 -7.98 11.57 3.41
N SER A 207 -9.12 11.77 2.77
CA SER A 207 -10.39 11.14 3.14
C SER A 207 -10.68 9.83 2.40
N LEU A 208 -9.99 9.57 1.30
CA LEU A 208 -10.21 8.41 0.44
C LEU A 208 -10.16 7.06 1.19
N PRO A 209 -9.19 6.82 2.12
CA PRO A 209 -9.17 5.56 2.88
C PRO A 209 -10.45 5.32 3.69
N ALA A 210 -11.01 6.38 4.28
CA ALA A 210 -12.25 6.30 5.05
C ALA A 210 -13.46 5.98 4.15
N VAL A 211 -13.52 6.58 2.96
CA VAL A 211 -14.58 6.30 1.96
C VAL A 211 -14.59 4.83 1.58
N TYR A 212 -13.42 4.26 1.27
CA TYR A 212 -13.32 2.83 0.94
C TYR A 212 -13.69 1.94 2.12
N ALA A 213 -13.18 2.24 3.31
CA ALA A 213 -13.43 1.43 4.50
C ALA A 213 -14.92 1.43 4.90
N GLU A 214 -15.58 2.59 4.85
CA GLU A 214 -17.01 2.70 5.12
C GLU A 214 -17.88 1.96 4.10
N ALA A 215 -17.41 1.87 2.85
CA ALA A 215 -18.04 1.09 1.79
C ALA A 215 -17.72 -0.41 1.84
N GLY A 216 -16.87 -0.85 2.77
CA GLY A 216 -16.45 -2.26 2.88
C GLY A 216 -15.39 -2.69 1.87
N ILE A 217 -14.78 -1.75 1.15
CA ILE A 217 -13.77 -2.01 0.12
C ILE A 217 -12.39 -2.09 0.80
N TRP A 218 -12.10 -3.27 1.36
CA TRP A 218 -10.95 -3.51 2.22
C TRP A 218 -9.60 -3.22 1.57
N TYR A 219 -9.34 -3.85 0.41
CA TYR A 219 -8.02 -3.75 -0.22
C TYR A 219 -7.69 -2.35 -0.70
N ASP A 220 -8.68 -1.58 -1.13
CA ASP A 220 -8.50 -0.21 -1.58
C ASP A 220 -8.27 0.73 -0.39
N ALA A 221 -8.97 0.50 0.74
CA ALA A 221 -8.74 1.23 1.98
C ALA A 221 -7.32 1.02 2.50
N LEU A 222 -6.85 -0.25 2.56
CA LEU A 222 -5.51 -0.60 3.03
C LEU A 222 -4.43 -0.07 2.07
N SER A 223 -4.66 -0.18 0.75
CA SER A 223 -3.72 0.35 -0.26
C SER A 223 -3.59 1.86 -0.16
N SER A 224 -4.70 2.60 -0.06
CA SER A 224 -4.66 4.06 -0.01
C SER A 224 -3.99 4.59 1.27
N LEU A 225 -4.12 3.92 2.41
CA LEU A 225 -3.36 4.23 3.63
C LEU A 225 -1.87 3.93 3.44
N SER A 226 -1.56 2.77 2.87
CA SER A 226 -0.17 2.34 2.68
C SER A 226 0.57 3.23 1.69
N ASP A 227 -0.07 3.64 0.59
CA ASP A 227 0.52 4.58 -0.38
C ASP A 227 0.85 5.94 0.27
N ARG A 228 0.00 6.41 1.18
CA ARG A 228 0.27 7.65 1.92
C ARG A 228 1.39 7.49 2.94
N ILE A 229 1.48 6.33 3.61
CA ILE A 229 2.59 6.02 4.52
C ILE A 229 3.90 5.89 3.75
N ASP A 230 3.89 5.28 2.56
CA ASP A 230 5.06 5.19 1.69
C ASP A 230 5.55 6.59 1.26
N ALA A 231 4.62 7.55 1.05
CA ALA A 231 4.93 8.94 0.71
C ALA A 231 5.44 9.76 1.91
N ASP A 232 4.94 9.50 3.12
CA ASP A 232 5.40 10.11 4.37
C ASP A 232 5.50 9.05 5.49
N PRO A 233 6.61 8.32 5.55
CA PRO A 233 6.82 7.25 6.53
C PRO A 233 6.87 7.74 8.00
N ARG A 234 6.97 9.06 8.23
CA ARG A 234 7.02 9.63 9.58
C ARG A 234 5.66 10.09 10.10
N ASP A 235 4.63 10.07 9.27
CA ASP A 235 3.27 10.44 9.69
C ASP A 235 2.67 9.36 10.60
N LYS A 236 2.77 9.61 11.91
CA LYS A 236 2.24 8.72 12.94
C LYS A 236 0.72 8.58 12.88
N ALA A 237 0.01 9.61 12.42
CA ALA A 237 -1.44 9.57 12.32
C ALA A 237 -1.89 8.59 11.22
N LEU A 238 -1.17 8.51 10.10
CA LEU A 238 -1.42 7.53 9.05
C LEU A 238 -1.11 6.10 9.51
N GLN A 239 0.01 5.93 10.21
CA GLN A 239 0.38 4.62 10.77
C GLN A 239 -0.66 4.13 11.78
N GLU A 240 -1.14 5.01 12.66
CA GLU A 240 -2.20 4.69 13.62
C GLU A 240 -3.52 4.39 12.91
N ALA A 241 -3.89 5.15 11.89
CA ALA A 241 -5.09 4.89 11.09
C ALA A 241 -5.04 3.51 10.41
N ARG A 242 -3.86 3.09 9.89
CA ARG A 242 -3.67 1.74 9.35
C ARG A 242 -3.75 0.68 10.45
N ALA A 243 -3.14 0.91 11.59
CA ALA A 243 -3.21 -0.01 12.73
C ALA A 243 -4.66 -0.17 13.23
N ASP A 244 -5.43 0.91 13.28
CA ASP A 244 -6.87 0.88 13.62
C ASP A 244 -7.68 0.09 12.61
N LEU A 245 -7.43 0.29 11.31
CA LEU A 245 -8.07 -0.50 10.25
C LEU A 245 -7.79 -2.00 10.43
N LEU A 246 -6.54 -2.36 10.66
CA LEU A 246 -6.12 -3.76 10.89
C LEU A 246 -6.77 -4.36 12.14
N ARG A 247 -6.83 -3.61 13.25
CA ARG A 247 -7.52 -4.05 14.48
C ARG A 247 -8.99 -4.35 14.26
N GLN A 248 -9.68 -3.53 13.46
CA GLN A 248 -11.09 -3.73 13.14
C GLN A 248 -11.34 -5.01 12.33
N ALA A 249 -10.37 -5.49 11.58
CA ALA A 249 -10.42 -6.77 10.87
C ALA A 249 -9.82 -7.95 11.67
N GLY A 250 -9.56 -7.78 12.98
CA GLY A 250 -9.01 -8.84 13.83
C GLY A 250 -7.52 -9.10 13.63
N LEU A 251 -6.80 -8.29 12.86
CA LEU A 251 -5.37 -8.44 12.52
C LEU A 251 -4.46 -7.78 13.59
N LYS A 252 -4.61 -8.23 14.84
CA LYS A 252 -3.95 -7.60 15.99
C LYS A 252 -2.43 -7.67 15.93
N GLY A 253 -1.85 -8.77 15.43
CA GLY A 253 -0.40 -8.94 15.31
C GLY A 253 0.23 -7.89 14.39
N ALA A 254 -0.37 -7.66 13.23
CA ALA A 254 0.09 -6.65 12.28
C ALA A 254 -0.16 -5.19 12.76
N ALA A 255 -1.14 -4.99 13.64
CA ALA A 255 -1.50 -3.68 14.17
C ALA A 255 -0.56 -3.17 15.27
N THR A 256 0.27 -4.03 15.86
CA THR A 256 1.17 -3.69 16.97
C THR A 256 2.59 -3.37 16.54
N LEU A 257 2.85 -3.23 15.25
CA LEU A 257 4.19 -2.94 14.75
C LEU A 257 4.75 -1.65 15.36
N PRO A 258 5.97 -1.70 15.94
CA PRO A 258 6.69 -0.47 16.22
C PRO A 258 6.92 0.27 14.90
N VAL A 259 6.80 1.59 14.95
CA VAL A 259 7.20 2.50 13.88
C VAL A 259 8.68 2.23 13.62
N VAL A 260 9.01 1.44 12.61
CA VAL A 260 10.40 1.27 12.20
C VAL A 260 10.79 2.58 11.53
N ALA A 261 11.57 3.38 12.25
CA ALA A 261 12.25 4.50 11.64
C ALA A 261 13.19 3.91 10.57
N SER A 262 12.90 4.22 9.31
CA SER A 262 13.83 3.92 8.21
C SER A 262 15.16 4.60 8.53
N GLN A 263 16.23 3.82 8.70
CA GLN A 263 17.61 4.31 8.77
C GLN A 263 18.08 4.70 7.37
#